data_b27428c66940751cd48bd08cd57bce22
#
_entry.id   b27428c66940751cd48bd08cd57bce22
#
_cell.length_a   1.000
_cell.length_b   1.000
_cell.length_c   1.000
_cell.angle_alpha   90.00
_cell.angle_beta   90.00
_cell.angle_gamma   90.00
#
_symmetry.space_group_name_H-M   'P 1'
#
loop_
_entity.id
_entity.type
_entity.pdbx_description
1 polymer ?
#
loop_
_entity_poly.entity_id
_entity_poly.type
_entity_poly.pdbx_seq_one_letter_code
_entity_poly.pdbx_strand_id
1 'polypeptide(L)'
;MPRGRPRKNTKKLENPEKPKKNKKIKSKKPSFEESIDVINIEINKRKNKWNLTVLAWMDFSDVSQILRIHIYKKWDLYDPSKPLAPWINRIISNQIKNLIRNNYGNYARPCLRCAAAEADQHCYIYKEQSSVCPLYANWERTKKSAHDAKL
;
A
#
# COMPACT_ATOMS: atom_id res chain seq x y z
N MET A 1 48.83 -12.27 -48.15
CA MET A 1 48.01 -11.19 -48.72
C MET A 1 46.69 -11.13 -48.00
N PRO A 2 46.35 -10.17 -47.14
CA PRO A 2 45.08 -10.05 -46.50
C PRO A 2 44.14 -9.21 -47.36
N ARG A 3 42.95 -9.77 -47.66
CA ARG A 3 41.87 -9.11 -48.45
C ARG A 3 41.15 -8.09 -47.57
N GLY A 4 41.27 -6.80 -47.94
CA GLY A 4 40.53 -5.71 -47.30
C GLY A 4 39.03 -5.81 -47.58
N ARG A 5 38.19 -5.66 -46.53
CA ARG A 5 36.73 -5.52 -46.63
C ARG A 5 36.38 -4.08 -47.04
N PRO A 6 35.41 -3.88 -47.96
CA PRO A 6 34.98 -2.53 -48.35
C PRO A 6 34.18 -1.86 -47.23
N ARG A 7 34.47 -0.60 -46.95
CA ARG A 7 33.74 0.25 -46.01
C ARG A 7 32.38 0.63 -46.61
N LYS A 8 31.29 0.22 -45.96
CA LYS A 8 29.95 0.68 -46.29
C LYS A 8 29.75 2.12 -45.86
N ASN A 9 29.55 3.01 -46.82
CA ASN A 9 29.11 4.40 -46.57
C ASN A 9 27.71 4.38 -45.95
N THR A 10 27.57 4.64 -44.67
CA THR A 10 26.29 4.90 -44.02
C THR A 10 25.92 6.37 -44.24
N LYS A 11 24.96 6.59 -45.12
CA LYS A 11 24.26 7.89 -45.25
C LYS A 11 23.65 8.24 -43.89
N LYS A 12 24.04 9.40 -43.37
CA LYS A 12 23.51 9.99 -42.16
C LYS A 12 22.03 10.30 -42.38
N LEU A 13 21.14 9.48 -41.81
CA LEU A 13 19.69 9.76 -41.76
C LEU A 13 19.48 10.95 -40.82
N GLU A 14 18.95 12.00 -41.37
CA GLU A 14 18.50 13.17 -40.61
C GLU A 14 17.43 12.75 -39.62
N ASN A 15 17.68 13.09 -38.35
CA ASN A 15 16.80 12.78 -37.22
C ASN A 15 15.54 13.66 -37.32
N PRO A 16 14.31 13.12 -37.37
CA PRO A 16 13.11 13.96 -37.42
C PRO A 16 13.01 14.80 -36.14
N GLU A 17 12.75 16.10 -36.32
CA GLU A 17 12.58 17.08 -35.25
C GLU A 17 11.62 16.53 -34.18
N LYS A 18 12.07 16.53 -32.92
CA LYS A 18 11.25 16.17 -31.77
C LYS A 18 10.06 17.14 -31.67
N PRO A 19 8.82 16.63 -31.50
CA PRO A 19 7.65 17.50 -31.40
C PRO A 19 7.83 18.48 -30.24
N LYS A 20 7.62 19.77 -30.51
CA LYS A 20 7.67 20.86 -29.55
C LYS A 20 6.75 20.53 -28.38
N LYS A 21 7.29 20.48 -27.16
CA LYS A 21 6.55 20.25 -25.93
C LYS A 21 5.43 21.28 -25.83
N ASN A 22 4.18 20.84 -25.99
CA ASN A 22 2.99 21.65 -25.76
C ASN A 22 3.10 22.33 -24.39
N LYS A 23 2.96 23.65 -24.35
CA LYS A 23 2.86 24.42 -23.12
C LYS A 23 1.69 23.84 -22.32
N LYS A 24 1.98 23.17 -21.19
CA LYS A 24 0.96 22.67 -20.27
C LYS A 24 0.13 23.85 -19.81
N ILE A 25 -1.13 23.89 -20.21
CA ILE A 25 -2.14 24.76 -19.63
C ILE A 25 -2.18 24.37 -18.15
N LYS A 26 -1.84 25.31 -17.26
CA LYS A 26 -1.97 25.10 -15.81
C LYS A 26 -3.46 25.00 -15.50
N SER A 27 -4.01 23.80 -15.49
CA SER A 27 -5.36 23.54 -15.04
C SER A 27 -5.47 23.98 -13.58
N LYS A 28 -6.50 24.75 -13.25
CA LYS A 28 -6.79 25.18 -11.88
C LYS A 28 -6.98 23.91 -11.04
N LYS A 29 -6.29 23.85 -9.90
CA LYS A 29 -6.44 22.73 -8.97
C LYS A 29 -7.87 22.71 -8.43
N PRO A 30 -8.64 21.61 -8.56
CA PRO A 30 -9.96 21.50 -7.97
C PRO A 30 -9.86 21.51 -6.45
N SER A 31 -10.91 22.00 -5.78
CA SER A 31 -10.99 21.90 -4.32
C SER A 31 -11.22 20.45 -3.90
N PHE A 32 -10.95 20.13 -2.63
CA PHE A 32 -11.23 18.80 -2.07
C PHE A 32 -12.73 18.51 -2.12
N GLU A 33 -13.55 19.49 -1.77
CA GLU A 33 -15.01 19.40 -1.74
C GLU A 33 -15.59 19.10 -3.14
N GLU A 34 -15.08 19.77 -4.16
CA GLU A 34 -15.49 19.52 -5.56
C GLU A 34 -15.11 18.11 -6.03
N SER A 35 -14.12 17.50 -5.40
CA SER A 35 -13.59 16.19 -5.78
C SER A 35 -14.12 15.05 -4.91
N ILE A 36 -14.95 15.35 -3.89
CA ILE A 36 -15.39 14.36 -2.90
C ILE A 36 -16.15 13.20 -3.53
N ASP A 37 -16.93 13.43 -4.56
CA ASP A 37 -17.68 12.39 -5.26
C ASP A 37 -16.75 11.41 -5.98
N VAL A 38 -15.71 11.90 -6.63
CA VAL A 38 -14.69 11.07 -7.27
C VAL A 38 -13.96 10.24 -6.23
N ILE A 39 -13.62 10.84 -5.09
CA ILE A 39 -12.97 10.14 -3.96
C ILE A 39 -13.86 9.00 -3.45
N ASN A 40 -15.15 9.28 -3.23
CA ASN A 40 -16.12 8.29 -2.75
C ASN A 40 -16.29 7.14 -3.76
N ILE A 41 -16.37 7.42 -5.05
CA ILE A 41 -16.46 6.41 -6.10
C ILE A 41 -15.24 5.49 -6.05
N GLU A 42 -14.03 6.05 -5.96
CA GLU A 42 -12.79 5.27 -5.93
C GLU A 42 -12.65 4.43 -4.65
N ILE A 43 -13.13 4.92 -3.50
CA ILE A 43 -13.19 4.14 -2.26
C ILE A 43 -14.21 3.00 -2.40
N ASN A 44 -15.42 3.28 -2.86
CA ASN A 44 -16.52 2.32 -2.95
C ASN A 44 -16.25 1.17 -3.94
N LYS A 45 -15.51 1.43 -5.02
CA LYS A 45 -15.06 0.37 -5.95
C LYS A 45 -14.30 -0.77 -5.25
N ARG A 46 -13.79 -0.54 -4.06
CA ARG A 46 -12.97 -1.50 -3.31
C ARG A 46 -13.68 -2.15 -2.13
N LYS A 47 -14.94 -1.77 -1.86
CA LYS A 47 -15.72 -2.27 -0.72
C LYS A 47 -15.67 -3.79 -0.59
N ASN A 48 -15.87 -4.51 -1.70
CA ASN A 48 -15.92 -5.97 -1.71
C ASN A 48 -14.55 -6.64 -1.96
N LYS A 49 -13.50 -5.83 -2.19
CA LYS A 49 -12.15 -6.34 -2.49
C LYS A 49 -11.23 -6.37 -1.28
N TRP A 50 -11.59 -5.67 -0.21
CA TRP A 50 -10.77 -5.60 0.98
C TRP A 50 -11.17 -6.65 1.98
N ASN A 51 -10.20 -7.47 2.39
CA ASN A 51 -10.36 -8.29 3.56
C ASN A 51 -10.02 -7.47 4.81
N LEU A 52 -11.05 -6.89 5.43
CA LEU A 52 -10.93 -6.04 6.62
C LEU A 52 -10.95 -6.83 7.93
N THR A 53 -10.93 -8.17 7.89
CA THR A 53 -10.96 -9.00 9.10
C THR A 53 -9.76 -8.77 10.03
N VAL A 54 -8.65 -8.21 9.50
CA VAL A 54 -7.50 -7.78 10.32
C VAL A 54 -7.83 -6.57 11.19
N LEU A 55 -8.78 -5.76 10.73
CA LEU A 55 -9.22 -4.54 11.40
C LEU A 55 -10.49 -4.85 12.20
N ALA A 56 -10.39 -5.75 13.19
CA ALA A 56 -11.54 -6.37 13.87
C ALA A 56 -12.53 -5.39 14.51
N TRP A 57 -12.08 -4.17 14.81
CA TRP A 57 -12.92 -3.12 15.40
C TRP A 57 -13.33 -2.03 14.39
N MET A 58 -12.95 -2.16 13.13
CA MET A 58 -13.28 -1.20 12.08
C MET A 58 -14.14 -1.86 11.02
N ASP A 59 -15.23 -1.22 10.67
CA ASP A 59 -15.99 -1.58 9.50
C ASP A 59 -15.53 -0.80 8.24
N PHE A 60 -16.19 -1.04 7.11
CA PHE A 60 -15.86 -0.33 5.88
C PHE A 60 -16.10 1.19 5.99
N SER A 61 -17.08 1.61 6.77
CA SER A 61 -17.40 3.02 6.99
C SER A 61 -16.25 3.73 7.70
N ASP A 62 -15.72 3.13 8.77
CA ASP A 62 -14.58 3.64 9.53
C ASP A 62 -13.35 3.78 8.64
N VAL A 63 -13.03 2.72 7.88
CA VAL A 63 -11.89 2.74 6.96
C VAL A 63 -12.07 3.81 5.89
N SER A 64 -13.27 3.97 5.35
CA SER A 64 -13.59 5.00 4.35
C SER A 64 -13.38 6.40 4.91
N GLN A 65 -13.76 6.64 6.16
CA GLN A 65 -13.54 7.92 6.84
C GLN A 65 -12.06 8.22 7.03
N ILE A 66 -11.29 7.24 7.49
CA ILE A 66 -9.83 7.36 7.64
C ILE A 66 -9.18 7.69 6.29
N LEU A 67 -9.62 7.06 5.21
CA LEU A 67 -9.10 7.32 3.87
C LEU A 67 -9.42 8.73 3.38
N ARG A 68 -10.65 9.22 3.60
CA ARG A 68 -11.03 10.61 3.25
C ARG A 68 -10.14 11.62 3.97
N ILE A 69 -9.98 11.45 5.29
CA ILE A 69 -9.09 12.32 6.11
C ILE A 69 -7.66 12.27 5.59
N HIS A 70 -7.16 11.08 5.24
CA HIS A 70 -5.79 10.92 4.75
C HIS A 70 -5.58 11.56 3.37
N ILE A 71 -6.56 11.45 2.48
CA ILE A 71 -6.54 12.13 1.16
C ILE A 71 -6.59 13.63 1.35
N TYR A 72 -7.45 14.13 2.25
CA TYR A 72 -7.54 15.56 2.57
C TYR A 72 -6.20 16.12 3.05
N LYS A 73 -5.54 15.46 4.01
CA LYS A 73 -4.22 15.87 4.52
C LYS A 73 -3.13 15.90 3.45
N LYS A 74 -3.29 15.12 2.39
CA LYS A 74 -2.34 15.08 1.26
C LYS A 74 -2.78 15.89 0.06
N TRP A 75 -3.92 16.58 0.15
CA TRP A 75 -4.49 17.29 -0.99
C TRP A 75 -3.53 18.32 -1.59
N ASP A 76 -2.75 18.98 -0.76
CA ASP A 76 -1.77 19.98 -1.21
C ASP A 76 -0.69 19.41 -2.12
N LEU A 77 -0.40 18.11 -2.00
CA LEU A 77 0.57 17.39 -2.82
C LEU A 77 0.03 16.97 -4.19
N TYR A 78 -1.26 17.15 -4.43
CA TYR A 78 -1.86 16.81 -5.72
C TYR A 78 -1.43 17.79 -6.80
N ASP A 79 -0.91 17.26 -7.92
CA ASP A 79 -0.55 18.02 -9.12
C ASP A 79 -1.71 17.97 -10.13
N PRO A 80 -2.39 19.10 -10.41
CA PRO A 80 -3.54 19.12 -11.31
C PRO A 80 -3.20 18.82 -12.78
N SER A 81 -1.92 18.75 -13.13
CA SER A 81 -1.50 18.29 -14.47
C SER A 81 -1.64 16.79 -14.66
N LYS A 82 -1.90 16.04 -13.60
CA LYS A 82 -2.03 14.57 -13.58
C LYS A 82 -3.48 14.16 -13.33
N PRO A 83 -3.93 13.01 -13.86
CA PRO A 83 -5.28 12.53 -13.61
C PRO A 83 -5.49 12.23 -12.12
N LEU A 84 -6.63 12.65 -11.58
CA LEU A 84 -6.97 12.57 -10.16
C LEU A 84 -7.15 11.12 -9.68
N ALA A 85 -7.88 10.30 -10.42
CA ALA A 85 -8.21 8.93 -10.00
C ALA A 85 -6.99 8.04 -9.73
N PRO A 86 -5.95 7.96 -10.59
CA PRO A 86 -4.73 7.22 -10.29
C PRO A 86 -3.99 7.72 -9.05
N TRP A 87 -3.97 9.03 -8.82
CA TRP A 87 -3.35 9.62 -7.64
C TRP A 87 -4.08 9.20 -6.35
N ILE A 88 -5.42 9.32 -6.33
CA ILE A 88 -6.25 8.85 -5.22
C ILE A 88 -6.04 7.36 -4.98
N ASN A 89 -6.06 6.55 -6.03
CA ASN A 89 -5.89 5.10 -5.95
C ASN A 89 -4.56 4.69 -5.31
N ARG A 90 -3.49 5.40 -5.62
CA ARG A 90 -2.18 5.17 -5.01
C ARG A 90 -2.19 5.49 -3.52
N ILE A 91 -2.81 6.61 -3.12
CA ILE A 91 -2.93 7.00 -1.71
C ILE A 91 -3.75 5.96 -0.95
N ILE A 92 -4.91 5.58 -1.46
CA ILE A 92 -5.80 4.59 -0.85
C ILE A 92 -5.04 3.27 -0.65
N SER A 93 -4.39 2.75 -1.68
CA SER A 93 -3.67 1.48 -1.62
C SER A 93 -2.54 1.50 -0.58
N ASN A 94 -1.79 2.59 -0.51
CA ASN A 94 -0.73 2.74 0.47
C ASN A 94 -1.27 2.84 1.90
N GLN A 95 -2.36 3.59 2.08
CA GLN A 95 -2.95 3.78 3.42
C GLN A 95 -3.58 2.49 3.94
N ILE A 96 -4.27 1.71 3.09
CA ILE A 96 -4.80 0.40 3.48
C ILE A 96 -3.68 -0.55 3.90
N LYS A 97 -2.59 -0.61 3.15
CA LYS A 97 -1.42 -1.43 3.53
C LYS A 97 -0.83 -1.00 4.88
N ASN A 98 -0.79 0.30 5.15
CA ASN A 98 -0.31 0.81 6.44
C ASN A 98 -1.27 0.47 7.58
N LEU A 99 -2.58 0.61 7.37
CA LEU A 99 -3.60 0.22 8.36
C LEU A 99 -3.48 -1.27 8.70
N ILE A 100 -3.38 -2.14 7.69
CA ILE A 100 -3.21 -3.57 7.88
C ILE A 100 -1.90 -3.86 8.63
N ARG A 101 -0.79 -3.26 8.22
CA ARG A 101 0.52 -3.46 8.86
C ARG A 101 0.51 -3.02 10.32
N ASN A 102 -0.05 -1.86 10.63
CA ASN A 102 -0.10 -1.31 11.97
C ASN A 102 -0.98 -2.17 12.90
N ASN A 103 -2.04 -2.75 12.35
CA ASN A 103 -2.97 -3.59 13.10
C ASN A 103 -2.60 -5.08 13.10
N TYR A 104 -1.72 -5.51 12.21
CA TYR A 104 -1.25 -6.90 12.14
C TYR A 104 -0.64 -7.38 13.46
N GLY A 105 0.03 -6.49 14.19
CA GLY A 105 0.58 -6.80 15.50
C GLY A 105 -0.44 -7.28 16.54
N ASN A 106 -1.72 -6.97 16.36
CA ASN A 106 -2.79 -7.46 17.24
C ASN A 106 -3.16 -8.93 16.98
N TYR A 107 -2.78 -9.46 15.82
CA TYR A 107 -3.02 -10.86 15.42
C TYR A 107 -1.76 -11.70 15.46
N ALA A 108 -0.60 -11.08 15.43
CA ALA A 108 0.66 -11.77 15.54
C ALA A 108 0.79 -12.45 16.92
N ARG A 109 1.48 -13.59 16.96
CA ARG A 109 1.76 -14.28 18.22
C ARG A 109 2.50 -13.36 19.19
N PRO A 110 2.18 -13.40 20.48
CA PRO A 110 2.75 -12.49 21.48
C PRO A 110 4.27 -12.64 21.62
N CYS A 111 4.83 -13.80 21.32
CA CYS A 111 6.26 -14.05 21.39
C CYS A 111 7.12 -13.13 20.53
N LEU A 112 6.58 -12.60 19.42
CA LEU A 112 7.32 -11.68 18.55
C LEU A 112 7.70 -10.36 19.24
N ARG A 113 7.04 -10.01 20.34
CA ARG A 113 7.28 -8.78 21.12
C ARG A 113 7.52 -9.06 22.60
N CYS A 114 7.60 -10.31 22.99
CA CYS A 114 7.80 -10.73 24.38
C CYS A 114 9.29 -10.66 24.75
N ALA A 115 9.60 -10.01 25.87
CA ALA A 115 10.98 -9.92 26.37
C ALA A 115 11.59 -11.30 26.75
N ALA A 116 10.74 -12.29 27.04
CA ALA A 116 11.17 -13.65 27.36
C ALA A 116 11.31 -14.56 26.14
N ALA A 117 11.00 -14.06 24.93
CA ALA A 117 11.10 -14.84 23.72
C ALA A 117 12.48 -14.67 23.08
N GLU A 118 13.13 -15.78 22.80
CA GLU A 118 14.39 -15.86 22.07
C GLU A 118 14.17 -16.36 20.66
N ALA A 119 15.24 -16.43 19.88
CA ALA A 119 15.22 -17.03 18.55
C ALA A 119 14.80 -18.51 18.62
N ASP A 120 14.44 -19.09 17.48
CA ASP A 120 14.15 -20.53 17.33
C ASP A 120 13.00 -21.08 18.19
N GLN A 121 11.98 -20.25 18.43
CA GLN A 121 10.79 -20.62 19.20
C GLN A 121 11.06 -20.97 20.66
N HIS A 122 12.20 -20.58 21.19
CA HIS A 122 12.54 -20.73 22.61
C HIS A 122 11.94 -19.61 23.45
N CYS A 123 11.48 -19.96 24.66
CA CYS A 123 11.00 -19.00 25.67
C CYS A 123 11.79 -19.22 26.97
N TYR A 124 12.41 -18.17 27.46
CA TYR A 124 13.22 -18.24 28.69
C TYR A 124 12.41 -18.70 29.91
N ILE A 125 11.12 -18.35 29.99
CA ILE A 125 10.26 -18.68 31.13
C ILE A 125 9.65 -20.07 30.97
N TYR A 126 9.07 -20.36 29.79
CA TYR A 126 8.28 -21.57 29.56
C TYR A 126 9.01 -22.63 28.70
N LYS A 127 10.27 -22.38 28.33
CA LYS A 127 11.12 -23.18 27.45
C LYS A 127 10.64 -23.24 26.00
N GLU A 128 9.35 -23.37 25.77
CA GLU A 128 8.75 -23.39 24.44
C GLU A 128 7.73 -22.26 24.26
N GLN A 129 7.59 -21.76 23.04
CA GLN A 129 6.56 -20.81 22.66
C GLN A 129 5.26 -21.58 22.38
N SER A 130 4.56 -21.98 23.42
CA SER A 130 3.42 -22.88 23.37
C SER A 130 2.28 -22.45 24.29
N SER A 131 1.19 -23.21 24.26
CA SER A 131 -0.02 -23.00 25.08
C SER A 131 0.20 -23.05 26.59
N VAL A 132 1.36 -23.49 27.06
CA VAL A 132 1.74 -23.42 28.49
C VAL A 132 1.84 -21.94 28.95
N CYS A 133 2.23 -21.02 28.06
CA CYS A 133 2.23 -19.60 28.33
C CYS A 133 0.80 -19.03 28.26
N PRO A 134 0.30 -18.33 29.30
CA PRO A 134 -1.05 -17.73 29.30
C PRO A 134 -1.30 -16.75 28.14
N LEU A 135 -0.29 -15.99 27.77
CA LEU A 135 -0.38 -15.04 26.67
C LEU A 135 -0.51 -15.76 25.32
N TYR A 136 0.26 -16.82 25.12
CA TYR A 136 0.20 -17.65 23.91
C TYR A 136 -1.12 -18.42 23.84
N ALA A 137 -1.57 -19.03 24.90
CA ALA A 137 -2.86 -19.74 24.99
C ALA A 137 -4.04 -18.83 24.66
N ASN A 138 -4.04 -17.61 25.18
CA ASN A 138 -5.08 -16.63 24.86
C ASN A 138 -5.03 -16.22 23.38
N TRP A 139 -3.86 -16.00 22.83
CA TRP A 139 -3.70 -15.71 21.40
C TRP A 139 -4.16 -16.87 20.52
N GLU A 140 -3.77 -18.07 20.85
CA GLU A 140 -4.16 -19.28 20.11
C GLU A 140 -5.67 -19.45 20.07
N ARG A 141 -6.34 -19.26 21.19
CA ARG A 141 -7.80 -19.35 21.28
C ARG A 141 -8.54 -18.26 20.50
N THR A 142 -8.01 -17.03 20.50
CA THR A 142 -8.76 -15.85 20.05
C THR A 142 -8.34 -15.33 18.68
N LYS A 143 -7.06 -15.46 18.31
CA LYS A 143 -6.47 -14.74 17.19
C LYS A 143 -5.73 -15.59 16.17
N LYS A 144 -5.38 -16.83 16.53
CA LYS A 144 -4.57 -17.70 15.65
C LYS A 144 -5.26 -17.99 14.32
N SER A 145 -6.54 -18.32 14.33
CA SER A 145 -7.27 -18.60 13.09
C SER A 145 -7.31 -17.41 12.13
N ALA A 146 -7.45 -16.18 12.67
CA ALA A 146 -7.40 -14.96 11.89
C ALA A 146 -5.99 -14.63 11.39
N HIS A 147 -4.96 -15.02 12.12
CA HIS A 147 -3.56 -14.90 11.69
C HIS A 147 -3.27 -15.87 10.54
N ASP A 148 -3.62 -17.15 10.70
CA ASP A 148 -3.33 -18.21 9.73
C ASP A 148 -4.09 -18.03 8.41
N ALA A 149 -5.30 -17.47 8.47
CA ALA A 149 -6.09 -17.12 7.28
C ALA A 149 -5.48 -16.00 6.42
N LYS A 150 -4.38 -15.35 6.86
CA LYS A 150 -3.74 -14.21 6.19
C LYS A 150 -2.33 -14.49 5.68
N LEU A 151 -1.77 -15.60 6.07
CA LEU A 151 -0.52 -16.12 5.53
C LEU A 151 -0.80 -16.86 4.24
#